data_a7f1edfd0e145fa71c824212488b1299
#
_entry.id   a7f1edfd0e145fa71c824212488b1299
#
_cell.length_a   1.000
_cell.length_b   1.000
_cell.length_c   1.000
_cell.angle_alpha   90.00
_cell.angle_beta   90.00
_cell.angle_gamma   90.00
#
_symmetry.space_group_name_H-M   'P 1'
#
loop_
_entity.id
_entity.type
_entity.pdbx_description
1 polymer ?
#
loop_
_entity_poly.entity_id
_entity_poly.type
_entity_poly.pdbx_seq_one_letter_code
_entity_poly.pdbx_strand_id
1 'polypeptide(L)'
;MSSNVVYTSIFGGYDEVQKQNLPDGWDWKCFSEDNSLSLYEDNNRNAKRFKVLPHRHLQDYEYSIFIDGNMTVRGNLDELIEKYLSDANVAFFSHGNNHLDARNSAYDEAQTIFDLGEKNMKVSPERGILNYKDNPYVIQKQMERYRILRYPANNGLITGM
;
A
#
# COMPACT_ATOMS: atom_id res chain seq x y z
N MET A 1 14.09 -3.14 24.32
CA MET A 1 13.83 -2.56 23.01
C MET A 1 12.87 -3.49 22.32
N SER A 2 11.86 -2.97 21.64
CA SER A 2 10.91 -3.80 20.88
C SER A 2 11.65 -4.45 19.72
N SER A 3 11.40 -5.73 19.48
CA SER A 3 12.01 -6.48 18.36
C SER A 3 11.22 -6.32 17.05
N ASN A 4 9.98 -5.86 17.13
CA ASN A 4 9.04 -5.82 16.02
C ASN A 4 8.41 -4.42 15.86
N VAL A 5 7.95 -4.10 14.65
CA VAL A 5 7.32 -2.81 14.38
C VAL A 5 6.11 -2.94 13.45
N VAL A 6 5.03 -2.26 13.81
CA VAL A 6 3.96 -1.91 12.87
C VAL A 6 4.24 -0.49 12.38
N TYR A 7 4.14 -0.28 11.08
CA TYR A 7 4.45 1.03 10.54
C TYR A 7 3.51 1.43 9.40
N THR A 8 3.45 2.73 9.17
CA THR A 8 2.79 3.35 8.03
C THR A 8 3.62 4.47 7.46
N SER A 9 3.20 5.03 6.34
CA SER A 9 3.82 6.21 5.75
C SER A 9 2.74 7.14 5.16
N ILE A 10 2.67 8.36 5.66
CA ILE A 10 1.68 9.38 5.26
C ILE A 10 2.43 10.66 4.91
N PHE A 11 2.32 11.08 3.66
CA PHE A 11 2.92 12.30 3.13
C PHE A 11 1.84 13.16 2.47
N GLY A 12 1.94 14.48 2.63
CA GLY A 12 0.99 15.43 2.06
C GLY A 12 -0.37 15.46 2.75
N GLY A 13 -0.45 15.02 4.00
CA GLY A 13 -1.70 15.03 4.77
C GLY A 13 -2.81 14.16 4.16
N TYR A 14 -2.44 13.06 3.48
CA TYR A 14 -3.39 12.20 2.76
C TYR A 14 -4.37 11.47 3.69
N ASP A 15 -3.88 11.01 4.85
CA ASP A 15 -4.67 10.33 5.88
C ASP A 15 -4.35 10.90 7.26
N GLU A 16 -5.29 10.71 8.19
CA GLU A 16 -5.04 10.92 9.61
C GLU A 16 -4.47 9.66 10.25
N VAL A 17 -3.37 9.83 11.00
CA VAL A 17 -2.71 8.73 11.71
C VAL A 17 -3.66 8.14 12.76
N GLN A 18 -4.00 6.87 12.61
CA GLN A 18 -4.81 6.16 13.60
C GLN A 18 -3.96 5.74 14.79
N LYS A 19 -4.49 5.97 16.00
CA LYS A 19 -3.85 5.50 17.23
C LYS A 19 -3.84 3.96 17.24
N GLN A 20 -2.66 3.39 17.44
CA GLN A 20 -2.48 1.95 17.57
C GLN A 20 -2.41 1.54 19.03
N ASN A 21 -2.99 0.39 19.35
CA ASN A 21 -2.82 -0.29 20.63
C ASN A 21 -2.12 -1.63 20.36
N LEU A 22 -0.79 -1.61 20.50
CA LEU A 22 0.05 -2.74 20.17
C LEU A 22 0.43 -3.53 21.43
N PRO A 23 0.66 -4.83 21.33
CA PRO A 23 1.16 -5.64 22.43
C PRO A 23 2.62 -5.31 22.77
N ASP A 24 3.07 -5.77 23.93
CA ASP A 24 4.48 -5.66 24.34
C ASP A 24 5.38 -6.30 23.29
N GLY A 25 6.54 -5.67 23.05
CA GLY A 25 7.49 -6.12 22.03
C GLY A 25 7.24 -5.54 20.63
N TRP A 26 6.18 -4.76 20.44
CA TRP A 26 5.86 -4.09 19.19
C TRP A 26 5.91 -2.57 19.31
N ASP A 27 6.64 -1.94 18.41
CA ASP A 27 6.67 -0.49 18.25
C ASP A 27 5.66 -0.02 17.19
N TRP A 28 5.24 1.24 17.30
CA TRP A 28 4.52 1.96 16.26
C TRP A 28 5.39 3.02 15.61
N LYS A 29 5.41 3.07 14.29
CA LYS A 29 6.15 4.08 13.54
C LYS A 29 5.32 4.64 12.38
N CYS A 30 5.21 5.97 12.31
CA CYS A 30 4.64 6.66 11.16
C CYS A 30 5.76 7.50 10.50
N PHE A 31 6.02 7.22 9.22
CA PHE A 31 6.90 8.06 8.40
C PHE A 31 6.09 9.17 7.75
N SER A 32 6.55 10.40 7.89
CA SER A 32 5.92 11.60 7.32
C SER A 32 6.97 12.64 6.93
N GLU A 33 6.55 13.73 6.31
CA GLU A 33 7.42 14.87 6.04
C GLU A 33 8.03 15.49 7.30
N ASP A 34 7.39 15.35 8.45
CA ASP A 34 7.87 15.92 9.73
C ASP A 34 9.08 15.19 10.30
N ASN A 35 9.23 13.89 9.98
CA ASN A 35 10.26 13.05 10.55
C ASN A 35 11.12 12.30 9.51
N SER A 36 10.88 12.54 8.23
CA SER A 36 11.52 11.82 7.15
C SER A 36 11.78 12.72 5.94
N LEU A 37 12.93 12.53 5.29
CA LEU A 37 13.30 13.31 4.12
C LEU A 37 12.36 13.02 2.94
N SER A 38 11.75 14.08 2.39
CA SER A 38 11.05 14.03 1.11
C SER A 38 12.07 14.08 -0.04
N LEU A 39 12.20 12.98 -0.79
CA LEU A 39 13.14 12.85 -1.92
C LEU A 39 12.50 13.20 -3.26
N TYR A 40 11.17 13.22 -3.33
CA TYR A 40 10.40 13.42 -4.54
C TYR A 40 9.41 14.57 -4.34
N GLU A 41 9.09 15.28 -5.42
CA GLU A 41 7.99 16.25 -5.42
C GLU A 41 6.63 15.57 -5.22
N ASP A 42 6.51 14.31 -5.63
CA ASP A 42 5.32 13.49 -5.50
C ASP A 42 5.26 12.81 -4.12
N ASN A 43 4.32 13.23 -3.28
CA ASN A 43 4.09 12.70 -1.95
C ASN A 43 3.77 11.19 -1.93
N ASN A 44 3.07 10.69 -2.97
CA ASN A 44 2.79 9.27 -3.12
C ASN A 44 4.08 8.45 -3.29
N ARG A 45 5.06 8.97 -4.04
CA ARG A 45 6.37 8.34 -4.18
C ARG A 45 7.17 8.37 -2.86
N ASN A 46 7.08 9.46 -2.10
CA ASN A 46 7.71 9.55 -0.79
C ASN A 46 7.13 8.50 0.16
N ALA A 47 5.81 8.35 0.22
CA ALA A 47 5.15 7.33 1.03
C ALA A 47 5.51 5.91 0.56
N LYS A 48 5.40 5.62 -0.75
CA LYS A 48 5.68 4.29 -1.31
C LYS A 48 7.13 3.82 -1.07
N ARG A 49 8.08 4.73 -0.92
CA ARG A 49 9.48 4.39 -0.61
C ARG A 49 9.61 3.59 0.68
N PHE A 50 8.90 3.97 1.72
CA PHE A 50 8.93 3.27 3.01
C PHE A 50 8.21 1.92 2.94
N LYS A 51 7.12 1.85 2.18
CA LYS A 51 6.37 0.62 1.96
C LYS A 51 7.17 -0.43 1.17
N VAL A 52 7.88 -0.01 0.11
CA VAL A 52 8.58 -0.93 -0.81
C VAL A 52 10.00 -1.26 -0.35
N LEU A 53 10.62 -0.38 0.44
CA LEU A 53 12.00 -0.53 0.90
C LEU A 53 12.12 -0.50 2.44
N PRO A 54 11.29 -1.26 3.19
CA PRO A 54 11.32 -1.23 4.65
C PRO A 54 12.70 -1.59 5.23
N HIS A 55 13.41 -2.53 4.60
CA HIS A 55 14.75 -2.96 5.01
C HIS A 55 15.78 -1.83 5.04
N ARG A 56 15.53 -0.68 4.43
CA ARG A 56 16.43 0.49 4.48
C ARG A 56 16.15 1.42 5.65
N HIS A 57 14.99 1.27 6.28
CA HIS A 57 14.47 2.23 7.27
C HIS A 57 14.15 1.59 8.62
N LEU A 58 14.10 0.25 8.67
CA LEU A 58 13.67 -0.53 9.83
C LEU A 58 14.67 -1.65 10.17
N GLN A 59 15.96 -1.38 10.00
CA GLN A 59 17.04 -2.38 10.17
C GLN A 59 17.19 -2.87 11.61
N ASP A 60 16.69 -2.10 12.59
CA ASP A 60 16.78 -2.45 14.01
C ASP A 60 15.67 -3.40 14.47
N TYR A 61 14.73 -3.76 13.54
CA TYR A 61 13.61 -4.63 13.85
C TYR A 61 13.74 -5.98 13.14
N GLU A 62 13.32 -7.03 13.82
CA GLU A 62 13.31 -8.39 13.28
C GLU A 62 12.14 -8.56 12.29
N TYR A 63 10.95 -8.11 12.69
CA TYR A 63 9.77 -8.11 11.84
C TYR A 63 9.18 -6.71 11.68
N SER A 64 8.68 -6.44 10.50
CA SER A 64 7.97 -5.20 10.19
C SER A 64 6.66 -5.47 9.45
N ILE A 65 5.57 -4.83 9.90
CA ILE A 65 4.25 -4.95 9.30
C ILE A 65 3.83 -3.56 8.81
N PHE A 66 3.62 -3.43 7.50
CA PHE A 66 3.04 -2.23 6.92
C PHE A 66 1.51 -2.29 6.98
N ILE A 67 0.90 -1.19 7.42
CA ILE A 67 -0.54 -0.97 7.32
C ILE A 67 -0.81 0.39 6.69
N ASP A 68 -1.93 0.57 5.99
CA ASP A 68 -2.34 1.87 5.48
C ASP A 68 -2.75 2.80 6.66
N GLY A 69 -2.59 4.12 6.49
CA GLY A 69 -2.73 5.10 7.57
C GLY A 69 -4.09 5.13 8.26
N ASN A 70 -5.15 4.72 7.55
CA ASN A 70 -6.52 4.63 8.05
C ASN A 70 -6.86 3.30 8.74
N MET A 71 -5.89 2.38 8.90
CA MET A 71 -6.09 1.08 9.53
C MET A 71 -5.69 1.06 11.00
N THR A 72 -6.33 0.19 11.77
CA THR A 72 -5.95 -0.15 13.14
C THR A 72 -5.75 -1.65 13.30
N VAL A 73 -4.72 -2.03 14.03
CA VAL A 73 -4.45 -3.43 14.39
C VAL A 73 -5.47 -3.90 15.42
N ARG A 74 -6.08 -5.07 15.19
CA ARG A 74 -7.04 -5.70 16.09
C ARG A 74 -6.73 -7.16 16.40
N GLY A 75 -5.87 -7.79 15.62
CA GLY A 75 -5.51 -9.19 15.75
C GLY A 75 -4.24 -9.42 16.57
N ASN A 76 -3.91 -10.68 16.76
CA ASN A 76 -2.66 -11.11 17.39
C ASN A 76 -1.54 -11.08 16.33
N LEU A 77 -0.57 -10.20 16.51
CA LEU A 77 0.53 -10.01 15.56
C LEU A 77 1.55 -11.15 15.61
N ASP A 78 1.78 -11.73 16.78
CA ASP A 78 2.73 -12.85 16.93
C ASP A 78 2.20 -14.11 16.24
N GLU A 79 0.92 -14.41 16.38
CA GLU A 79 0.26 -15.48 15.62
C GLU A 79 0.33 -15.25 14.10
N LEU A 80 0.22 -14.00 13.65
CA LEU A 80 0.30 -13.66 12.23
C LEU A 80 1.70 -13.96 11.69
N ILE A 81 2.76 -13.60 12.44
CA ILE A 81 4.13 -13.92 12.08
C ILE A 81 4.36 -15.42 12.07
N GLU A 82 4.01 -16.12 13.14
CA GLU A 82 4.18 -17.55 13.25
C GLU A 82 3.50 -18.30 12.10
N LYS A 83 2.29 -17.89 11.76
CA LYS A 83 1.49 -18.53 10.71
C LYS A 83 2.01 -18.29 9.29
N TYR A 84 2.50 -17.09 8.99
CA TYR A 84 2.76 -16.69 7.61
C TYR A 84 4.23 -16.39 7.29
N LEU A 85 5.10 -16.29 8.29
CA LEU A 85 6.52 -16.00 8.12
C LEU A 85 7.43 -17.09 8.70
N SER A 86 6.90 -18.21 9.19
CA SER A 86 7.71 -19.36 9.63
C SER A 86 8.64 -19.89 8.53
N ASP A 87 8.15 -19.93 7.29
CA ASP A 87 8.84 -20.48 6.13
C ASP A 87 9.03 -19.45 4.99
N ALA A 88 8.75 -18.17 5.26
CA ALA A 88 8.79 -17.12 4.27
C ALA A 88 9.40 -15.83 4.81
N ASN A 89 10.18 -15.14 3.98
CA ASN A 89 10.73 -13.84 4.34
C ASN A 89 9.75 -12.67 4.15
N VAL A 90 8.68 -12.89 3.41
CA VAL A 90 7.66 -11.85 3.09
C VAL A 90 6.30 -12.52 2.95
N ALA A 91 5.28 -11.89 3.51
CA ALA A 91 3.88 -12.29 3.34
C ALA A 91 3.03 -11.11 2.87
N PHE A 92 2.06 -11.40 2.01
CA PHE A 92 1.10 -10.42 1.50
C PHE A 92 -0.30 -11.00 1.54
N PHE A 93 -1.29 -10.13 1.71
CA PHE A 93 -2.68 -10.55 1.55
C PHE A 93 -3.06 -10.58 0.07
N SER A 94 -3.75 -11.63 -0.34
CA SER A 94 -4.30 -11.73 -1.70
C SER A 94 -5.53 -10.85 -1.83
N HIS A 95 -5.55 -9.97 -2.83
CA HIS A 95 -6.72 -9.16 -3.14
C HIS A 95 -7.89 -9.99 -3.66
N GLY A 96 -7.62 -11.11 -4.33
CA GLY A 96 -8.64 -12.02 -4.86
C GLY A 96 -9.52 -12.67 -3.79
N ASN A 97 -9.09 -12.67 -2.53
CA ASN A 97 -9.86 -13.19 -1.40
C ASN A 97 -10.80 -12.14 -0.77
N ASN A 98 -10.80 -10.92 -1.26
CA ASN A 98 -11.72 -9.89 -0.81
C ASN A 98 -13.08 -10.05 -1.48
N HIS A 99 -14.08 -10.50 -0.74
CA HIS A 99 -15.44 -10.71 -1.26
C HIS A 99 -16.17 -9.45 -1.71
N LEU A 100 -15.71 -8.26 -1.26
CA LEU A 100 -16.36 -6.99 -1.56
C LEU A 100 -15.80 -6.32 -2.82
N ASP A 101 -14.53 -6.57 -3.14
CA ASP A 101 -13.84 -5.90 -4.24
C ASP A 101 -12.67 -6.77 -4.73
N ALA A 102 -13.00 -7.97 -5.19
CA ALA A 102 -12.00 -8.92 -5.68
C ALA A 102 -11.44 -8.48 -7.04
N ARG A 103 -10.14 -8.24 -7.07
CA ARG A 103 -9.37 -7.98 -8.29
C ARG A 103 -8.27 -9.01 -8.41
N ASN A 104 -8.17 -9.65 -9.55
CA ASN A 104 -7.29 -10.79 -9.74
C ASN A 104 -6.08 -10.48 -10.62
N SER A 105 -6.02 -9.28 -11.17
CA SER A 105 -4.92 -8.89 -12.06
C SER A 105 -4.61 -7.39 -11.99
N ALA A 106 -3.42 -7.03 -12.44
CA ALA A 106 -3.06 -5.62 -12.65
C ALA A 106 -3.98 -4.92 -13.67
N TYR A 107 -4.60 -5.67 -14.59
CA TYR A 107 -5.54 -5.15 -15.57
C TYR A 107 -6.87 -4.80 -14.92
N ASP A 108 -7.38 -5.64 -13.99
CA ASP A 108 -8.60 -5.35 -13.22
C ASP A 108 -8.39 -4.11 -12.33
N GLU A 109 -7.21 -4.01 -11.70
CA GLU A 109 -6.85 -2.82 -10.91
C GLU A 109 -6.84 -1.56 -11.78
N ALA A 110 -6.21 -1.61 -12.94
CA ALA A 110 -6.17 -0.48 -13.87
C ALA A 110 -7.58 -0.09 -14.31
N GLN A 111 -8.43 -1.06 -14.65
CA GLN A 111 -9.82 -0.79 -15.04
C GLN A 111 -10.61 -0.14 -13.89
N THR A 112 -10.44 -0.63 -12.66
CA THR A 112 -11.10 -0.05 -11.48
C THR A 112 -10.69 1.41 -11.28
N ILE A 113 -9.40 1.75 -11.47
CA ILE A 113 -8.92 3.13 -11.36
C ILE A 113 -9.56 4.03 -12.44
N PHE A 114 -9.69 3.53 -13.66
CA PHE A 114 -10.37 4.27 -14.74
C PHE A 114 -11.85 4.49 -14.44
N ASP A 115 -12.57 3.44 -14.05
CA ASP A 115 -14.02 3.51 -13.78
C ASP A 115 -14.32 4.49 -12.61
N LEU A 116 -13.54 4.45 -11.55
CA LEU A 116 -13.65 5.38 -10.43
C LEU A 116 -13.33 6.82 -10.84
N GLY A 117 -12.27 7.01 -11.63
CA GLY A 117 -11.90 8.33 -12.13
C GLY A 117 -12.98 8.93 -13.03
N GLU A 118 -13.57 8.16 -13.94
CA GLU A 118 -14.68 8.57 -14.79
C GLU A 118 -15.93 8.88 -13.97
N LYS A 119 -16.23 8.09 -12.96
CA LYS A 119 -17.34 8.37 -12.04
C LYS A 119 -17.14 9.69 -11.32
N ASN A 120 -15.95 9.93 -10.78
CA ASN A 120 -15.61 11.17 -10.11
C ASN A 120 -15.63 12.38 -11.07
N MET A 121 -15.21 12.19 -12.33
CA MET A 121 -15.27 13.21 -13.36
C MET A 121 -16.70 13.69 -13.62
N LYS A 122 -17.70 12.81 -13.54
CA LYS A 122 -19.10 13.18 -13.67
C LYS A 122 -19.62 14.01 -12.49
N VAL A 123 -19.03 13.85 -11.32
CA VAL A 123 -19.41 14.58 -10.08
C VAL A 123 -18.67 15.91 -9.97
N SER A 124 -17.40 15.94 -10.32
CA SER A 124 -16.52 17.11 -10.16
C SER A 124 -15.64 17.30 -11.40
N PRO A 125 -16.22 17.69 -12.54
CA PRO A 125 -15.48 17.81 -13.81
C PRO A 125 -14.37 18.86 -13.76
N GLU A 126 -14.48 19.87 -12.89
CA GLU A 126 -13.52 20.95 -12.71
C GLU A 126 -12.15 20.43 -12.18
N ARG A 127 -12.13 19.27 -11.53
CA ARG A 127 -10.90 18.66 -11.00
C ARG A 127 -10.05 18.01 -12.10
N GLY A 128 -10.61 17.75 -13.28
CA GLY A 128 -9.91 17.16 -14.40
C GLY A 128 -9.21 15.85 -14.02
N ILE A 129 -7.92 15.74 -14.35
CA ILE A 129 -7.11 14.53 -14.09
C ILE A 129 -7.00 14.18 -12.59
N LEU A 130 -7.21 15.13 -11.68
CA LEU A 130 -7.18 14.91 -10.24
C LEU A 130 -8.36 14.07 -9.72
N ASN A 131 -9.32 13.75 -10.58
CA ASN A 131 -10.37 12.78 -10.26
C ASN A 131 -9.88 11.32 -10.25
N TYR A 132 -8.73 11.06 -10.85
CA TYR A 132 -8.11 9.73 -10.86
C TYR A 132 -7.15 9.59 -9.68
N LYS A 133 -7.16 8.42 -9.05
CA LYS A 133 -6.25 8.09 -7.94
C LYS A 133 -4.78 8.13 -8.38
N ASP A 134 -4.52 7.68 -9.59
CA ASP A 134 -3.21 7.68 -10.25
C ASP A 134 -3.34 8.26 -11.66
N ASN A 135 -2.24 8.75 -12.22
CA ASN A 135 -2.26 9.35 -13.56
C ASN A 135 -2.71 8.33 -14.63
N PRO A 136 -3.87 8.50 -15.28
CA PRO A 136 -4.42 7.52 -16.21
C PRO A 136 -3.52 7.27 -17.44
N TYR A 137 -2.80 8.26 -17.90
CA TYR A 137 -1.85 8.09 -19.04
C TYR A 137 -0.68 7.17 -18.68
N VAL A 138 -0.19 7.27 -17.43
CA VAL A 138 0.90 6.39 -16.95
C VAL A 138 0.38 4.95 -16.81
N ILE A 139 -0.81 4.77 -16.26
CA ILE A 139 -1.44 3.46 -16.14
C ILE A 139 -1.67 2.83 -17.51
N GLN A 140 -2.20 3.60 -18.47
CA GLN A 140 -2.42 3.12 -19.83
C GLN A 140 -1.12 2.61 -20.46
N LYS A 141 -0.04 3.39 -20.40
CA LYS A 141 1.28 3.00 -20.92
C LYS A 141 1.82 1.75 -20.21
N GLN A 142 1.60 1.63 -18.90
CA GLN A 142 2.00 0.45 -18.16
C GLN A 142 1.24 -0.80 -18.63
N MET A 143 -0.07 -0.69 -18.84
CA MET A 143 -0.88 -1.80 -19.34
C MET A 143 -0.51 -2.20 -20.77
N GLU A 144 -0.20 -1.23 -21.64
CA GLU A 144 0.32 -1.50 -22.98
C GLU A 144 1.64 -2.29 -22.91
N ARG A 145 2.57 -1.86 -22.05
CA ARG A 145 3.84 -2.57 -21.84
C ARG A 145 3.61 -3.99 -21.32
N TYR A 146 2.69 -4.18 -20.40
CA TYR A 146 2.36 -5.51 -19.87
C TYR A 146 1.81 -6.44 -20.97
N ARG A 147 0.95 -5.93 -21.87
CA ARG A 147 0.45 -6.69 -23.03
C ARG A 147 1.60 -7.07 -23.98
N ILE A 148 2.51 -6.14 -24.30
CA ILE A 148 3.68 -6.41 -25.14
C ILE A 148 4.56 -7.51 -24.51
N LEU A 149 4.79 -7.44 -23.22
CA LEU A 149 5.57 -8.42 -22.45
C LEU A 149 4.81 -9.72 -22.18
N ARG A 150 3.57 -9.85 -22.62
CA ARG A 150 2.67 -11.00 -22.37
C ARG A 150 2.51 -11.28 -20.87
N TYR A 151 2.45 -10.22 -20.04
CA TYR A 151 2.20 -10.35 -18.61
C TYR A 151 0.84 -11.02 -18.39
N PRO A 152 0.74 -12.09 -17.58
CA PRO A 152 -0.50 -12.83 -17.40
C PRO A 152 -1.62 -11.96 -16.80
N ALA A 153 -2.84 -12.20 -17.28
CA ALA A 153 -4.03 -11.49 -16.78
C ALA A 153 -4.65 -12.15 -15.52
N ASN A 154 -4.08 -13.25 -15.04
CA ASN A 154 -4.65 -14.07 -13.96
C ASN A 154 -3.63 -14.51 -12.90
N ASN A 155 -2.54 -13.78 -12.75
CA ASN A 155 -1.50 -14.15 -11.78
C ASN A 155 -1.73 -13.59 -10.37
N GLY A 156 -2.93 -13.12 -10.09
CA GLY A 156 -3.31 -12.57 -8.81
C GLY A 156 -2.87 -11.12 -8.62
N LEU A 157 -3.41 -10.51 -7.58
CA LEU A 157 -3.05 -9.18 -7.12
C LEU A 157 -2.90 -9.23 -5.60
N ILE A 158 -1.82 -8.69 -5.08
CA ILE A 158 -1.63 -8.54 -3.64
C ILE A 158 -2.19 -7.19 -3.19
N THR A 159 -2.82 -7.18 -2.02
CA THR A 159 -3.24 -5.91 -1.42
C THR A 159 -2.03 -5.17 -0.91
N GLY A 160 -2.03 -3.87 -1.08
CA GLY A 160 -1.09 -3.02 -0.39
C GLY A 160 -1.63 -2.67 0.98
N MET A 161 -1.43 -3.54 1.94
CA MET A 161 -1.61 -3.14 3.34
C MET A 161 -0.44 -2.36 3.84
#